data_5f980ebbd0e816ec9240f40b6ee018fd
#
_entry.id   5f980ebbd0e816ec9240f40b6ee018fd
#
_cell.length_a   1.000
_cell.length_b   1.000
_cell.length_c   1.000
_cell.angle_alpha   90.00
_cell.angle_beta   90.00
_cell.angle_gamma   90.00
#
_symmetry.space_group_name_H-M   'P 1'
#
loop_
_entity.id
_entity.type
_entity.pdbx_description
1 polymer ?
#
loop_
_entity_poly.entity_id
_entity_poly.type
_entity_poly.pdbx_seq_one_letter_code
_entity_poly.pdbx_strand_id
1 'polypeptide(L)'
;MSKACIFLADGFEEIEGLTVVDILRRAGVEIHMVSITGETKVTGSHGIEIKCDTCIGQENFSETELFVLPGGMPGTKNLGACKALTELLTASFEAGKKLAAICAAPSVLGDLGILKGKKACCYPGF
;
A
#
# COMPACT_ATOMS: atom_id res chain seq x y z
N MET A 1 -3.23 14.02 15.11
CA MET A 1 -2.05 13.56 14.38
C MET A 1 -2.44 12.54 13.33
N SER A 2 -1.93 12.71 12.13
CA SER A 2 -2.28 11.81 11.03
C SER A 2 -1.54 10.48 11.14
N LYS A 3 -2.25 9.40 10.82
CA LYS A 3 -1.68 8.06 10.74
C LYS A 3 -1.82 7.54 9.32
N ALA A 4 -0.76 6.93 8.81
CA ALA A 4 -0.71 6.32 7.49
C ALA A 4 -0.32 4.86 7.59
N CYS A 5 -0.73 4.07 6.61
CA CYS A 5 -0.27 2.70 6.46
C CYS A 5 0.17 2.49 5.01
N ILE A 6 1.29 1.82 4.83
CA ILE A 6 1.74 1.38 3.52
C ILE A 6 1.73 -0.15 3.50
N PHE A 7 1.20 -0.72 2.43
CA PHE A 7 1.02 -2.17 2.32
C PHE A 7 2.10 -2.78 1.47
N LEU A 8 2.84 -3.71 2.05
CA LEU A 8 3.99 -4.33 1.40
C LEU A 8 3.71 -5.81 1.14
N ALA A 9 3.96 -6.21 -0.11
CA ALA A 9 3.86 -7.59 -0.56
C ALA A 9 5.20 -8.02 -1.14
N ASP A 10 5.46 -9.31 -1.17
CA ASP A 10 6.65 -9.81 -1.84
C ASP A 10 6.68 -9.31 -3.28
N GLY A 11 7.84 -8.82 -3.70
CA GLY A 11 8.03 -8.24 -5.02
C GLY A 11 7.67 -6.77 -5.13
N PHE A 12 7.46 -6.05 -4.01
CA PHE A 12 7.26 -4.61 -4.07
C PHE A 12 8.56 -3.89 -4.48
N GLU A 13 8.43 -2.70 -5.07
CA GLU A 13 9.60 -1.89 -5.42
C GLU A 13 10.13 -1.18 -4.17
N GLU A 14 11.37 -1.54 -3.77
CA GLU A 14 11.96 -1.06 -2.53
C GLU A 14 12.01 0.47 -2.45
N ILE A 15 12.42 1.14 -3.54
CA ILE A 15 12.52 2.59 -3.54
C ILE A 15 11.15 3.23 -3.31
N GLU A 16 10.12 2.74 -3.99
CA GLU A 16 8.78 3.31 -3.91
C GLU A 16 8.16 3.10 -2.53
N GLY A 17 8.41 1.95 -1.93
CA GLY A 17 7.89 1.67 -0.60
C GLY A 17 8.65 2.39 0.50
N LEU A 18 9.98 2.25 0.53
CA LEU A 18 10.78 2.73 1.64
C LEU A 18 11.00 4.24 1.62
N THR A 19 11.03 4.86 0.43
CA THR A 19 11.14 6.34 0.34
C THR A 19 9.96 7.00 1.02
N VAL A 20 8.75 6.50 0.79
CA VAL A 20 7.55 7.05 1.43
C VAL A 20 7.64 6.91 2.94
N VAL A 21 8.05 5.73 3.43
CA VAL A 21 8.19 5.49 4.87
C VAL A 21 9.20 6.45 5.48
N ASP A 22 10.38 6.56 4.87
CA ASP A 22 11.45 7.41 5.38
C ASP A 22 11.04 8.87 5.43
N ILE A 23 10.48 9.39 4.34
CA ILE A 23 10.12 10.81 4.26
C ILE A 23 8.98 11.14 5.22
N LEU A 24 7.97 10.30 5.32
CA LEU A 24 6.87 10.57 6.24
C LEU A 24 7.32 10.50 7.70
N ARG A 25 8.20 9.57 8.04
CA ARG A 25 8.76 9.51 9.40
C ARG A 25 9.59 10.75 9.73
N ARG A 26 10.38 11.23 8.78
CA ARG A 26 11.14 12.49 8.95
C ARG A 26 10.21 13.67 9.15
N ALA A 27 9.05 13.65 8.55
CA ALA A 27 8.03 14.71 8.69
C ALA A 27 7.19 14.58 9.96
N GLY A 28 7.45 13.57 10.79
CA GLY A 28 6.70 13.36 12.03
C GLY A 28 5.35 12.68 11.85
N VAL A 29 5.09 12.11 10.68
CA VAL A 29 3.86 11.36 10.43
C VAL A 29 4.03 9.94 10.93
N GLU A 30 3.05 9.44 11.68
CA GLU A 30 3.04 8.05 12.08
C GLU A 30 2.67 7.19 10.87
N ILE A 31 3.61 6.39 10.37
CA ILE A 31 3.36 5.47 9.27
C ILE A 31 3.77 4.06 9.67
N HIS A 32 2.89 3.10 9.43
CA HIS A 32 3.14 1.69 9.68
C HIS A 32 3.35 0.96 8.36
N MET A 33 4.40 0.13 8.32
CA MET A 33 4.61 -0.83 7.24
C MET A 33 3.79 -2.06 7.57
N VAL A 34 2.83 -2.38 6.71
CA VAL A 34 1.87 -3.46 6.93
C VAL A 34 2.11 -4.56 5.91
N SER A 35 2.48 -5.75 6.38
CA SER A 35 2.57 -6.92 5.52
C SER A 35 1.17 -7.43 5.19
N ILE A 36 0.96 -7.82 3.92
CA ILE A 36 -0.34 -8.38 3.51
C ILE A 36 -0.46 -9.87 3.81
N THR A 37 0.58 -10.47 4.38
CA THR A 37 0.57 -11.88 4.79
C THR A 37 0.47 -12.00 6.30
N GLY A 38 0.55 -13.22 6.82
CA GLY A 38 0.60 -13.47 8.25
C GLY A 38 1.98 -13.30 8.86
N GLU A 39 2.99 -12.96 8.05
CA GLU A 39 4.38 -12.79 8.50
C GLU A 39 4.82 -11.35 8.29
N THR A 40 5.63 -10.83 9.23
CA THR A 40 6.13 -9.45 9.13
C THR A 40 7.26 -9.30 8.10
N LYS A 41 7.93 -10.40 7.75
CA LYS A 41 9.01 -10.35 6.76
C LYS A 41 8.44 -10.28 5.35
N VAL A 42 8.91 -9.29 4.57
CA VAL A 42 8.53 -9.10 3.17
C VAL A 42 9.80 -8.86 2.37
N THR A 43 9.91 -9.48 1.19
CA THR A 43 11.09 -9.33 0.33
C THR A 43 10.71 -8.53 -0.92
N GLY A 44 11.41 -7.44 -1.17
CA GLY A 44 11.19 -6.62 -2.34
C GLY A 44 11.65 -7.27 -3.64
N SER A 45 11.33 -6.63 -4.77
CA SER A 45 11.64 -7.15 -6.11
C SER A 45 13.14 -7.24 -6.39
N HIS A 46 13.96 -6.57 -5.60
CA HIS A 46 15.42 -6.60 -5.71
C HIS A 46 16.08 -7.42 -4.59
N GLY A 47 15.32 -8.29 -3.93
CA GLY A 47 15.86 -9.21 -2.94
C GLY A 47 16.14 -8.62 -1.57
N ILE A 48 15.67 -7.41 -1.29
CA ILE A 48 15.89 -6.76 0.00
C ILE A 48 14.76 -7.17 0.96
N GLU A 49 15.15 -7.79 2.07
CA GLU A 49 14.20 -8.22 3.10
C GLU A 49 13.90 -7.08 4.05
N ILE A 50 12.61 -6.84 4.29
CA ILE A 50 12.12 -5.80 5.18
C ILE A 50 11.31 -6.46 6.29
N LYS A 51 11.49 -5.99 7.51
CA LYS A 51 10.62 -6.35 8.61
C LYS A 51 9.53 -5.29 8.74
N CYS A 52 8.31 -5.65 8.42
CA CYS A 52 7.15 -4.76 8.60
C CYS A 52 6.84 -4.56 10.07
N ASP A 53 6.14 -3.48 10.38
CA ASP A 53 5.74 -3.18 11.75
C ASP A 53 4.62 -4.10 12.22
N THR A 54 3.76 -4.53 11.30
CA THR A 54 2.59 -5.35 11.62
C THR A 54 2.11 -6.09 10.36
N CYS A 55 1.08 -6.93 10.54
CA CYS A 55 0.42 -7.63 9.45
C CYS A 55 -1.01 -7.12 9.29
N ILE A 56 -1.57 -7.27 8.09
CA ILE A 56 -2.91 -6.74 7.79
C ILE A 56 -3.99 -7.32 8.71
N GLY A 57 -3.85 -8.56 9.14
CA GLY A 57 -4.80 -9.19 10.06
C GLY A 57 -4.67 -8.76 11.51
N GLN A 58 -3.62 -8.00 11.85
CA GLN A 58 -3.32 -7.60 13.23
C GLN A 58 -3.44 -6.11 13.46
N GLU A 59 -3.42 -5.31 12.38
CA GLU A 59 -3.47 -3.85 12.48
C GLU A 59 -4.90 -3.36 12.66
N ASN A 60 -5.07 -2.33 13.48
CA ASN A 60 -6.33 -1.62 13.63
C ASN A 60 -6.27 -0.37 12.75
N PHE A 61 -7.12 -0.30 11.72
CA PHE A 61 -7.10 0.77 10.75
C PHE A 61 -8.09 1.90 11.06
N SER A 62 -8.74 1.87 12.21
CA SER A 62 -9.78 2.87 12.55
C SER A 62 -9.25 4.30 12.54
N GLU A 63 -7.99 4.48 12.97
CA GLU A 63 -7.35 5.80 13.03
C GLU A 63 -6.51 6.11 11.77
N THR A 64 -6.43 5.19 10.82
CA THR A 64 -5.64 5.39 9.63
C THR A 64 -6.38 6.31 8.66
N GLU A 65 -5.71 7.37 8.21
CA GLU A 65 -6.27 8.37 7.31
C GLU A 65 -5.74 8.25 5.89
N LEU A 66 -4.55 7.67 5.71
CA LEU A 66 -3.90 7.53 4.41
C LEU A 66 -3.45 6.09 4.22
N PHE A 67 -3.82 5.51 3.09
CA PHE A 67 -3.47 4.15 2.68
C PHE A 67 -2.62 4.23 1.43
N VAL A 68 -1.40 3.68 1.46
CA VAL A 68 -0.41 3.82 0.39
C VAL A 68 -0.08 2.46 -0.21
N LEU A 69 -0.02 2.42 -1.54
CA LEU A 69 0.36 1.22 -2.29
C LEU A 69 1.60 1.52 -3.13
N PRO A 70 2.76 0.88 -2.86
CA PRO A 70 3.92 0.98 -3.72
C PRO A 70 3.73 0.10 -4.95
N GLY A 71 4.48 0.35 -6.00
CA GLY A 71 4.48 -0.47 -7.20
C GLY A 71 5.46 -1.63 -7.11
N GLY A 72 5.94 -2.04 -8.28
CA GLY A 72 6.82 -3.21 -8.43
C GLY A 72 6.04 -4.45 -8.81
N MET A 73 6.74 -5.40 -9.42
CA MET A 73 6.16 -6.68 -9.82
C MET A 73 7.02 -7.81 -9.24
N PRO A 74 6.42 -8.86 -8.71
CA PRO A 74 4.97 -9.13 -8.67
C PRO A 74 4.22 -8.46 -7.51
N GLY A 75 4.84 -7.50 -6.80
CA GLY A 75 4.22 -6.86 -5.64
C GLY A 75 2.82 -6.31 -5.91
N THR A 76 2.66 -5.56 -7.00
CA THR A 76 1.35 -5.01 -7.38
C THR A 76 0.31 -6.10 -7.61
N LYS A 77 0.71 -7.18 -8.28
CA LYS A 77 -0.18 -8.32 -8.51
C LYS A 77 -0.59 -8.97 -7.18
N ASN A 78 0.36 -9.13 -6.28
CA ASN A 78 0.10 -9.70 -4.96
C ASN A 78 -0.83 -8.82 -4.12
N LEU A 79 -0.66 -7.49 -4.20
CA LEU A 79 -1.57 -6.56 -3.53
C LEU A 79 -2.99 -6.71 -4.07
N GLY A 80 -3.14 -6.73 -5.39
CA GLY A 80 -4.46 -6.85 -6.02
C GLY A 80 -5.15 -8.19 -5.74
N ALA A 81 -4.38 -9.24 -5.48
CA ALA A 81 -4.91 -10.56 -5.17
C ALA A 81 -5.25 -10.74 -3.69
N CYS A 82 -4.87 -9.80 -2.83
CA CYS A 82 -5.14 -9.88 -1.40
C CYS A 82 -6.55 -9.36 -1.10
N LYS A 83 -7.48 -10.26 -0.84
CA LYS A 83 -8.87 -9.91 -0.60
C LYS A 83 -9.04 -9.00 0.64
N ALA A 84 -8.30 -9.29 1.70
CA ALA A 84 -8.35 -8.46 2.90
C ALA A 84 -7.95 -7.02 2.59
N LEU A 85 -6.95 -6.81 1.73
CA LEU A 85 -6.53 -5.47 1.34
C LEU A 85 -7.56 -4.79 0.44
N THR A 86 -8.05 -5.49 -0.59
CA THR A 86 -9.00 -4.87 -1.53
C THR A 86 -10.32 -4.50 -0.84
N GLU A 87 -10.78 -5.30 0.10
CA GLU A 87 -11.95 -4.96 0.91
C GLU A 87 -11.67 -3.74 1.81
N LEU A 88 -10.50 -3.69 2.43
CA LEU A 88 -10.09 -2.55 3.26
C LEU A 88 -10.02 -1.27 2.44
N LEU A 89 -9.42 -1.32 1.25
CA LEU A 89 -9.30 -0.14 0.39
C LEU A 89 -10.67 0.39 -0.03
N THR A 90 -11.57 -0.49 -0.42
CA THR A 90 -12.93 -0.12 -0.82
C THR A 90 -13.67 0.53 0.35
N ALA A 91 -13.65 -0.09 1.52
CA ALA A 91 -14.31 0.45 2.70
C ALA A 91 -13.72 1.81 3.11
N SER A 92 -12.39 1.94 3.02
CA SER A 92 -11.70 3.19 3.39
C SER A 92 -12.05 4.31 2.41
N PHE A 93 -12.12 4.00 1.11
CA PHE A 93 -12.53 4.97 0.11
C PHE A 93 -13.96 5.46 0.38
N GLU A 94 -14.88 4.53 0.66
CA GLU A 94 -16.27 4.88 0.95
C GLU A 94 -16.41 5.71 2.23
N ALA A 95 -15.49 5.51 3.18
CA ALA A 95 -15.43 6.31 4.41
C ALA A 95 -14.78 7.70 4.22
N GLY A 96 -14.36 8.04 3.01
CA GLY A 96 -13.75 9.34 2.70
C GLY A 96 -12.28 9.43 3.06
N LYS A 97 -11.61 8.31 3.32
CA LYS A 97 -10.18 8.30 3.63
C LYS A 97 -9.34 8.45 2.36
N LYS A 98 -8.08 8.82 2.52
CA LYS A 98 -7.18 9.09 1.39
C LYS A 98 -6.43 7.83 0.98
N LEU A 99 -6.33 7.63 -0.32
CA LEU A 99 -5.59 6.53 -0.92
C LEU A 99 -4.51 7.09 -1.84
N ALA A 100 -3.35 6.47 -1.84
CA ALA A 100 -2.24 6.84 -2.71
C ALA A 100 -1.63 5.57 -3.31
N ALA A 101 -1.26 5.65 -4.58
CA ALA A 101 -0.63 4.52 -5.27
C ALA A 101 0.32 5.07 -6.34
N ILE A 102 1.40 4.34 -6.60
CA ILE A 102 2.43 4.77 -7.55
C ILE A 102 2.81 3.64 -8.50
N CYS A 103 3.30 4.02 -9.68
CA CYS A 103 3.84 3.13 -10.70
C CYS A 103 2.77 2.16 -11.22
N ALA A 104 2.89 0.87 -10.99
CA ALA A 104 1.88 -0.11 -11.41
C ALA A 104 0.69 -0.19 -10.44
N ALA A 105 0.86 0.25 -9.21
CA ALA A 105 -0.15 0.05 -8.16
C ALA A 105 -1.48 0.80 -8.36
N PRO A 106 -1.55 1.94 -9.09
CA PRO A 106 -2.87 2.52 -9.38
C PRO A 106 -3.82 1.57 -10.08
N SER A 107 -3.31 0.54 -10.78
CA SER A 107 -4.16 -0.48 -11.40
C SER A 107 -4.99 -1.25 -10.37
N VAL A 108 -4.48 -1.42 -9.16
CA VAL A 108 -5.25 -2.06 -8.06
C VAL A 108 -6.49 -1.23 -7.75
N LEU A 109 -6.33 0.08 -7.62
CA LEU A 109 -7.44 0.99 -7.35
C LEU A 109 -8.40 1.07 -8.54
N GLY A 110 -7.86 1.06 -9.77
CA GLY A 110 -8.66 1.07 -10.99
C GLY A 110 -9.54 -0.16 -11.12
N ASP A 111 -9.00 -1.34 -10.79
CA ASP A 111 -9.74 -2.59 -10.84
C ASP A 111 -10.88 -2.63 -9.82
N LEU A 112 -10.78 -1.87 -8.74
CA LEU A 112 -11.83 -1.75 -7.73
C LEU A 112 -12.89 -0.68 -8.08
N GLY A 113 -12.72 0.03 -9.20
CA GLY A 113 -13.62 1.08 -9.61
C GLY A 113 -13.42 2.41 -8.88
N ILE A 114 -12.41 2.50 -8.03
CA ILE A 114 -12.16 3.69 -7.19
C ILE A 114 -11.73 4.89 -8.02
N LEU A 115 -11.03 4.67 -9.14
CA LEU A 115 -10.51 5.76 -9.98
C LEU A 115 -11.52 6.31 -11.00
N LYS A 116 -12.69 5.74 -11.07
CA LYS A 116 -13.71 6.19 -12.03
C LYS A 116 -14.03 7.66 -11.83
N GLY A 117 -13.92 8.45 -12.90
CA GLY A 117 -14.19 9.89 -12.86
C GLY A 117 -13.05 10.72 -12.27
N LYS A 118 -11.91 10.11 -11.95
CA LYS A 118 -10.76 10.79 -11.38
C LYS A 118 -9.62 10.88 -12.38
N LYS A 119 -8.79 11.92 -12.22
CA LYS A 119 -7.54 12.02 -12.98
C LYS A 119 -6.50 11.15 -12.31
N ALA A 120 -6.00 10.15 -13.01
CA ALA A 120 -5.02 9.22 -12.49
C ALA A 120 -4.12 8.74 -13.62
N CYS A 121 -2.95 8.24 -13.28
CA CYS A 121 -2.03 7.64 -14.24
C CYS A 121 -1.42 6.40 -13.64
N CYS A 122 -0.78 5.60 -14.48
CA CYS A 122 -0.20 4.34 -14.09
C CYS A 122 1.01 4.06 -14.97
N TYR A 123 1.87 3.16 -14.54
CA TYR A 123 2.97 2.70 -15.38
C TYR A 123 2.40 2.15 -16.70
N PRO A 124 3.02 2.47 -17.87
CA PRO A 124 2.50 2.00 -19.16
C PRO A 124 2.27 0.49 -19.19
N GLY A 125 1.10 0.09 -19.71
CA GLY A 125 0.71 -1.31 -19.80
C GLY A 125 -0.17 -1.81 -18.65
N PHE A 126 -0.40 -0.97 -17.66
CA PHE A 126 -1.28 -1.28 -16.54
C PHE A 126 -2.48 -0.32 -16.53
#